data_81d5fc3e7a603787f3f03b1e8473fe99
#
_entry.id   81d5fc3e7a603787f3f03b1e8473fe99
#
_cell.length_a   1.000
_cell.length_b   1.000
_cell.length_c   1.000
_cell.angle_alpha   90.00
_cell.angle_beta   90.00
_cell.angle_gamma   90.00
#
_symmetry.space_group_name_H-M   'P 1'
#
loop_
_entity.id
_entity.type
_entity.pdbx_description
1 polymer ?
#
loop_
_entity_poly.entity_id
_entity_poly.type
_entity_poly.pdbx_seq_one_letter_code
_entity_poly.pdbx_strand_id
1 'polypeptide(L)'
;MLKKLIPAAIALAAAMPMANAADIAGPPAEPDSGWSFTFAPYVWAAGMDGKVAQFGLPEVEIDASFGDVLKNFDIGLMGVGEARYGRFGVATDLLWVKLRAEQNTPLGRLADNVEADVETLMFTAVGSYSLFLDETASLDIVAGGRLWSVDTELNLEGGDLDGRTAGDSETWVDPVVGVKGRANITPDFYMTGWGFVGGFDVSSKFMWDVMGGLGYAPSDSFSIIAGYRGVGVDYSDDGFVYDVVQHGPLLGFVFNF
;
A
#
# COMPACT_ATOMS: atom_id res chain seq x y z
N MET A 1 -2.77 15.13 -19.20
CA MET A 1 -4.21 14.79 -19.08
C MET A 1 -4.65 14.47 -17.64
N LEU A 2 -3.84 14.82 -16.63
CA LEU A 2 -4.06 14.48 -15.21
C LEU A 2 -4.97 15.45 -14.43
N LYS A 3 -5.53 16.46 -15.05
CA LYS A 3 -6.31 17.53 -14.37
C LYS A 3 -7.81 17.23 -14.14
N LYS A 4 -8.30 16.02 -14.42
CA LYS A 4 -9.75 15.73 -14.33
C LYS A 4 -10.17 14.66 -13.32
N LEU A 5 -9.26 14.10 -12.51
CA LEU A 5 -9.58 13.01 -11.57
C LEU A 5 -9.68 13.41 -10.09
N ILE A 6 -9.34 14.66 -9.74
CA ILE A 6 -9.34 15.11 -8.34
C ILE A 6 -10.75 15.43 -7.75
N PRO A 7 -11.81 15.75 -8.51
CA PRO A 7 -13.10 16.07 -7.89
C PRO A 7 -13.95 14.88 -7.47
N ALA A 8 -13.63 13.64 -7.86
CA ALA A 8 -14.50 12.49 -7.57
C ALA A 8 -14.29 11.85 -6.18
N ALA A 9 -13.12 12.00 -5.57
CA ALA A 9 -12.82 11.38 -4.28
C ALA A 9 -13.41 12.15 -3.07
N ILE A 10 -13.65 13.46 -3.22
CA ILE A 10 -14.20 14.31 -2.14
C ILE A 10 -15.74 14.25 -2.07
N ALA A 11 -16.42 13.86 -3.15
CA ALA A 11 -17.88 13.85 -3.22
C ALA A 11 -18.53 12.63 -2.55
N LEU A 12 -17.78 11.57 -2.21
CA LEU A 12 -18.35 10.37 -1.60
C LEU A 12 -18.53 10.49 -0.08
N ALA A 13 -17.90 11.46 0.57
CA ALA A 13 -18.05 11.72 2.01
C ALA A 13 -19.31 12.54 2.37
N ALA A 14 -20.01 13.13 1.39
CA ALA A 14 -21.11 14.08 1.64
C ALA A 14 -22.52 13.51 1.43
N ALA A 15 -22.70 12.23 1.10
CA ALA A 15 -24.01 11.64 0.80
C ALA A 15 -24.37 10.45 1.71
N MET A 16 -24.10 10.56 3.02
CA MET A 16 -24.72 9.63 3.97
C MET A 16 -26.10 10.19 4.33
N PRO A 17 -27.21 9.49 4.07
CA PRO A 17 -28.51 9.88 4.58
C PRO A 17 -28.46 9.79 6.10
N MET A 18 -28.80 10.88 6.79
CA MET A 18 -29.08 10.85 8.23
C MET A 18 -30.29 9.96 8.45
N ALA A 19 -30.12 8.70 8.73
CA ALA A 19 -31.15 7.85 9.25
C ALA A 19 -31.40 8.28 10.69
N ASN A 20 -32.55 8.90 10.95
CA ASN A 20 -33.07 9.10 12.31
C ASN A 20 -33.38 7.73 12.91
N ALA A 21 -32.43 7.16 13.63
CA ALA A 21 -32.73 6.07 14.56
C ALA A 21 -33.16 6.69 15.87
N ALA A 22 -34.48 6.83 16.04
CA ALA A 22 -35.08 7.06 17.33
C ALA A 22 -35.19 5.72 18.08
N ASP A 23 -34.70 5.72 19.32
CA ASP A 23 -34.95 4.79 20.41
C ASP A 23 -34.63 3.30 20.23
N ILE A 24 -33.39 2.95 20.56
CA ILE A 24 -33.05 2.00 21.64
C ILE A 24 -31.61 2.37 22.10
N ALA A 25 -31.48 3.43 22.86
CA ALA A 25 -30.20 3.78 23.46
C ALA A 25 -30.17 3.22 24.90
N GLY A 26 -29.50 2.10 25.07
CA GLY A 26 -28.71 1.90 26.28
C GLY A 26 -27.60 2.97 26.32
N PRO A 27 -27.05 3.33 27.51
CA PRO A 27 -25.94 4.26 27.57
C PRO A 27 -24.84 3.77 26.62
N PRO A 28 -24.16 4.68 25.86
CA PRO A 28 -23.07 4.29 24.99
C PRO A 28 -22.09 3.43 25.81
N ALA A 29 -21.83 2.21 25.39
CA ALA A 29 -20.80 1.41 26.01
C ALA A 29 -19.52 2.24 25.91
N GLU A 30 -18.93 2.61 27.05
CA GLU A 30 -17.59 3.19 27.05
C GLU A 30 -16.71 2.18 26.34
N PRO A 31 -15.85 2.59 25.36
CA PRO A 31 -14.94 1.67 24.73
C PRO A 31 -14.17 0.97 25.82
N ASP A 32 -14.18 -0.38 25.80
CA ASP A 32 -13.47 -1.20 26.77
C ASP A 32 -12.11 -0.58 27.00
N SER A 33 -11.78 -0.23 28.26
CA SER A 33 -10.58 0.52 28.65
C SER A 33 -9.29 -0.30 28.54
N GLY A 34 -9.30 -1.30 27.64
CA GLY A 34 -8.20 -2.22 27.37
C GLY A 34 -7.50 -1.95 26.05
N TRP A 35 -6.35 -2.61 25.88
CA TRP A 35 -5.66 -2.70 24.60
C TRP A 35 -6.40 -3.67 23.67
N SER A 36 -6.53 -3.29 22.40
CA SER A 36 -6.91 -4.20 21.33
C SER A 36 -5.79 -4.26 20.29
N PHE A 37 -5.59 -5.45 19.73
CA PHE A 37 -4.58 -5.68 18.71
C PHE A 37 -5.25 -6.27 17.47
N THR A 38 -4.84 -5.80 16.31
CA THR A 38 -5.25 -6.36 15.02
C THR A 38 -4.02 -6.74 14.23
N PHE A 39 -4.04 -7.92 13.61
CA PHE A 39 -3.05 -8.34 12.65
C PHE A 39 -3.74 -8.83 11.38
N ALA A 40 -3.34 -8.31 10.24
CA ALA A 40 -3.98 -8.60 8.96
C ALA A 40 -2.94 -8.89 7.87
N PRO A 41 -2.49 -10.16 7.72
CA PRO A 41 -1.75 -10.56 6.53
C PRO A 41 -2.65 -10.46 5.29
N TYR A 42 -2.06 -10.00 4.18
CA TYR A 42 -2.80 -9.86 2.94
C TYR A 42 -1.94 -10.19 1.71
N VAL A 43 -2.60 -10.35 0.58
CA VAL A 43 -1.99 -10.40 -0.75
C VAL A 43 -2.58 -9.26 -1.57
N TRP A 44 -1.72 -8.47 -2.18
CA TRP A 44 -2.10 -7.40 -3.08
C TRP A 44 -1.60 -7.71 -4.49
N ALA A 45 -2.56 -7.94 -5.38
CA ALA A 45 -2.33 -8.30 -6.76
C ALA A 45 -2.19 -7.02 -7.61
N ALA A 46 -1.09 -6.29 -7.43
CA ALA A 46 -0.85 -5.02 -8.09
C ALA A 46 -0.18 -5.18 -9.45
N GLY A 47 -0.65 -4.41 -10.43
CA GLY A 47 0.13 -3.98 -11.57
C GLY A 47 0.87 -2.68 -11.26
N MET A 48 1.76 -2.25 -12.14
CA MET A 48 2.57 -1.05 -12.02
C MET A 48 2.62 -0.30 -13.35
N ASP A 49 2.29 0.99 -13.31
CA ASP A 49 2.36 1.91 -14.44
C ASP A 49 3.20 3.12 -14.03
N GLY A 50 4.02 3.68 -14.93
CA GLY A 50 4.77 4.88 -14.63
C GLY A 50 6.10 4.99 -15.34
N LYS A 51 7.04 5.70 -14.70
CA LYS A 51 8.38 5.95 -15.22
C LYS A 51 9.41 5.65 -14.15
N VAL A 52 10.49 5.00 -14.58
CA VAL A 52 11.66 4.75 -13.74
C VAL A 52 12.93 5.13 -14.47
N ALA A 53 13.92 5.59 -13.71
CA ALA A 53 15.29 5.73 -14.18
C ALA A 53 16.23 5.23 -13.10
N GLN A 54 17.20 4.40 -13.50
CA GLN A 54 18.21 3.80 -12.64
C GLN A 54 19.53 3.69 -13.40
N PHE A 55 20.63 3.46 -12.69
CA PHE A 55 21.96 3.29 -13.27
C PHE A 55 22.45 4.50 -14.11
N GLY A 56 21.89 5.71 -13.86
CA GLY A 56 22.17 6.88 -14.69
C GLY A 56 21.67 6.78 -16.13
N LEU A 57 20.74 5.88 -16.41
CA LEU A 57 20.10 5.71 -17.72
C LEU A 57 18.91 6.66 -17.86
N PRO A 58 18.47 6.98 -19.10
CA PRO A 58 17.27 7.76 -19.33
C PRO A 58 16.01 7.10 -18.75
N GLU A 59 14.99 7.91 -18.44
CA GLU A 59 13.69 7.43 -18.02
C GLU A 59 13.08 6.42 -18.99
N VAL A 60 12.53 5.34 -18.46
CA VAL A 60 11.81 4.30 -19.19
C VAL A 60 10.37 4.22 -18.68
N GLU A 61 9.41 4.17 -19.58
CA GLU A 61 8.01 3.90 -19.23
C GLU A 61 7.83 2.42 -18.88
N ILE A 62 7.17 2.16 -17.75
CA ILE A 62 6.77 0.83 -17.32
C ILE A 62 5.25 0.73 -17.40
N ASP A 63 4.77 -0.38 -17.95
CA ASP A 63 3.37 -0.81 -17.97
C ASP A 63 3.36 -2.32 -17.72
N ALA A 64 3.34 -2.70 -16.46
CA ALA A 64 3.37 -4.09 -16.03
C ALA A 64 2.02 -4.50 -15.43
N SER A 65 1.30 -5.35 -16.13
CA SER A 65 0.07 -5.92 -15.57
C SER A 65 0.35 -6.78 -14.33
N PHE A 66 -0.66 -6.99 -13.49
CA PHE A 66 -0.55 -7.95 -12.38
C PHE A 66 -0.06 -9.33 -12.85
N GLY A 67 -0.51 -9.79 -14.05
CA GLY A 67 -0.07 -11.06 -14.61
C GLY A 67 1.43 -11.10 -14.92
N ASP A 68 2.02 -9.97 -15.29
CA ASP A 68 3.45 -9.87 -15.55
C ASP A 68 4.24 -9.81 -14.23
N VAL A 69 3.73 -9.08 -13.24
CA VAL A 69 4.29 -9.10 -11.87
C VAL A 69 4.26 -10.51 -11.29
N LEU A 70 3.14 -11.22 -11.42
CA LEU A 70 3.00 -12.58 -10.88
C LEU A 70 3.93 -13.60 -11.54
N LYS A 71 4.20 -13.47 -12.84
CA LYS A 71 5.15 -14.36 -13.55
C LYS A 71 6.58 -14.22 -13.03
N ASN A 72 6.95 -13.03 -12.61
CA ASN A 72 8.28 -12.69 -12.12
C ASN A 72 8.36 -12.66 -10.58
N PHE A 73 7.26 -13.02 -9.89
CA PHE A 73 7.21 -13.04 -8.44
C PHE A 73 8.07 -14.16 -7.86
N ASP A 74 9.03 -13.80 -7.01
CA ASP A 74 9.89 -14.73 -6.29
C ASP A 74 9.34 -14.96 -4.86
N ILE A 75 9.30 -13.90 -4.04
CA ILE A 75 8.83 -13.95 -2.65
C ILE A 75 8.25 -12.61 -2.23
N GLY A 76 7.33 -12.63 -1.27
CA GLY A 76 6.78 -11.39 -0.68
C GLY A 76 6.14 -11.61 0.67
N LEU A 77 6.13 -10.55 1.46
CA LEU A 77 5.47 -10.48 2.77
C LEU A 77 4.66 -9.19 2.84
N MET A 78 3.37 -9.30 3.14
CA MET A 78 2.48 -8.16 3.26
C MET A 78 1.58 -8.32 4.48
N GLY A 79 1.45 -7.25 5.27
CA GLY A 79 0.62 -7.31 6.46
C GLY A 79 0.47 -5.98 7.16
N VAL A 80 -0.71 -5.77 7.72
CA VAL A 80 -1.06 -4.63 8.58
C VAL A 80 -1.07 -5.09 10.04
N GLY A 81 -0.48 -4.28 10.90
CA GLY A 81 -0.58 -4.42 12.35
C GLY A 81 -1.17 -3.17 12.97
N GLU A 82 -2.05 -3.32 13.95
CA GLU A 82 -2.59 -2.20 14.71
C GLU A 82 -2.67 -2.53 16.20
N ALA A 83 -2.26 -1.56 17.03
CA ALA A 83 -2.49 -1.57 18.47
C ALA A 83 -3.30 -0.32 18.83
N ARG A 84 -4.40 -0.48 19.58
CA ARG A 84 -5.32 0.60 19.97
C ARG A 84 -5.56 0.59 21.47
N TYR A 85 -5.62 1.79 22.03
CA TYR A 85 -6.04 2.03 23.42
C TYR A 85 -7.04 3.19 23.45
N GLY A 86 -8.32 2.88 23.68
CA GLY A 86 -9.39 3.86 23.58
C GLY A 86 -9.43 4.52 22.19
N ARG A 87 -9.29 5.85 22.15
CA ARG A 87 -9.31 6.62 20.91
C ARG A 87 -7.95 6.73 20.22
N PHE A 88 -6.87 6.30 20.86
CA PHE A 88 -5.51 6.35 20.29
C PHE A 88 -5.10 5.01 19.71
N GLY A 89 -4.35 5.04 18.64
CA GLY A 89 -3.80 3.84 18.03
C GLY A 89 -2.46 4.09 17.35
N VAL A 90 -1.75 3.01 17.10
CA VAL A 90 -0.60 2.97 16.21
C VAL A 90 -0.86 1.86 15.20
N ALA A 91 -0.71 2.18 13.93
CA ALA A 91 -0.86 1.22 12.86
C ALA A 91 0.41 1.17 12.01
N THR A 92 0.72 -0.03 11.54
CA THR A 92 1.84 -0.29 10.64
C THR A 92 1.35 -1.07 9.43
N ASP A 93 1.93 -0.82 8.26
CA ASP A 93 1.73 -1.59 7.03
C ASP A 93 3.08 -1.93 6.44
N LEU A 94 3.36 -3.21 6.29
CA LEU A 94 4.56 -3.73 5.67
C LEU A 94 4.20 -4.37 4.33
N LEU A 95 4.88 -3.94 3.29
CA LEU A 95 4.92 -4.60 2.00
C LEU A 95 6.39 -4.80 1.63
N TRP A 96 6.79 -6.05 1.45
CA TRP A 96 8.10 -6.43 0.96
C TRP A 96 7.91 -7.45 -0.15
N VAL A 97 8.46 -7.17 -1.33
CA VAL A 97 8.32 -8.01 -2.52
C VAL A 97 9.65 -8.08 -3.25
N LYS A 98 10.02 -9.27 -3.65
CA LYS A 98 11.12 -9.54 -4.57
C LYS A 98 10.58 -10.11 -5.88
N LEU A 99 10.99 -9.49 -6.99
CA LEU A 99 10.69 -9.92 -8.34
C LEU A 99 11.99 -10.34 -9.03
N ARG A 100 11.92 -11.38 -9.86
CA ARG A 100 13.02 -11.83 -10.68
C ARG A 100 12.57 -11.99 -12.12
N ALA A 101 13.23 -11.29 -13.01
CA ALA A 101 12.97 -11.34 -14.44
C ALA A 101 14.23 -11.74 -15.20
N GLU A 102 14.11 -12.70 -16.11
CA GLU A 102 15.20 -13.14 -17.00
C GLU A 102 14.85 -12.79 -18.44
N GLN A 103 15.81 -12.24 -19.17
CA GLN A 103 15.63 -11.92 -20.58
C GLN A 103 16.87 -12.23 -21.40
N ASN A 104 16.68 -13.02 -22.48
CA ASN A 104 17.73 -13.26 -23.46
C ASN A 104 18.01 -11.99 -24.27
N THR A 105 19.29 -11.68 -24.49
CA THR A 105 19.69 -10.53 -25.29
C THR A 105 19.75 -10.90 -26.77
N PRO A 106 19.24 -10.05 -27.69
CA PRO A 106 19.08 -10.39 -29.11
C PRO A 106 20.36 -10.67 -29.87
N LEU A 107 21.54 -10.27 -29.38
CA LEU A 107 22.81 -10.34 -30.09
C LEU A 107 23.89 -11.19 -29.39
N GLY A 108 23.70 -11.63 -28.14
CA GLY A 108 24.56 -12.55 -27.41
C GLY A 108 26.07 -12.17 -27.29
N ARG A 109 26.49 -11.00 -27.81
CA ARG A 109 27.91 -10.62 -27.82
C ARG A 109 28.39 -10.06 -26.50
N LEU A 110 27.55 -9.26 -25.84
CA LEU A 110 27.90 -8.65 -24.56
C LEU A 110 27.44 -9.55 -23.40
N ALA A 111 26.24 -10.05 -23.46
CA ALA A 111 25.67 -11.05 -22.55
C ALA A 111 24.68 -11.92 -23.33
N ASP A 112 24.55 -13.19 -23.01
CA ASP A 112 23.54 -14.09 -23.57
C ASP A 112 22.21 -13.89 -22.87
N ASN A 113 22.26 -13.69 -21.57
CA ASN A 113 21.10 -13.47 -20.69
C ASN A 113 21.35 -12.30 -19.72
N VAL A 114 20.28 -11.59 -19.35
CA VAL A 114 20.24 -10.59 -18.28
C VAL A 114 19.18 -11.02 -17.29
N GLU A 115 19.60 -11.28 -16.06
CA GLU A 115 18.70 -11.47 -14.91
C GLU A 115 18.58 -10.15 -14.15
N ALA A 116 17.38 -9.70 -13.90
CA ALA A 116 17.06 -8.53 -13.09
C ALA A 116 16.33 -8.96 -11.82
N ASP A 117 16.93 -8.73 -10.67
CA ASP A 117 16.33 -8.85 -9.35
C ASP A 117 15.88 -7.46 -8.90
N VAL A 118 14.59 -7.29 -8.60
CA VAL A 118 14.02 -6.04 -8.06
C VAL A 118 13.40 -6.32 -6.71
N GLU A 119 13.92 -5.69 -5.67
CA GLU A 119 13.39 -5.77 -4.32
C GLU A 119 12.75 -4.43 -3.93
N THR A 120 11.49 -4.46 -3.49
CA THR A 120 10.76 -3.28 -3.04
C THR A 120 10.28 -3.49 -1.61
N LEU A 121 10.63 -2.56 -0.73
CA LEU A 121 10.13 -2.46 0.63
C LEU A 121 9.33 -1.17 0.78
N MET A 122 8.11 -1.27 1.25
CA MET A 122 7.28 -0.16 1.71
C MET A 122 6.84 -0.43 3.14
N PHE A 123 7.28 0.40 4.07
CA PHE A 123 6.89 0.30 5.48
C PHE A 123 6.27 1.61 5.95
N THR A 124 5.00 1.56 6.32
CA THR A 124 4.27 2.70 6.87
C THR A 124 4.09 2.53 8.36
N ALA A 125 4.31 3.58 9.15
CA ALA A 125 3.99 3.64 10.57
C ALA A 125 3.28 4.97 10.87
N VAL A 126 2.07 4.89 11.42
CA VAL A 126 1.23 6.05 11.71
C VAL A 126 0.62 5.94 13.10
N GLY A 127 0.58 7.07 13.81
CA GLY A 127 -0.30 7.28 14.96
C GLY A 127 -1.71 7.61 14.48
N SER A 128 -2.73 7.18 15.19
CA SER A 128 -4.12 7.45 14.88
C SER A 128 -4.89 8.01 16.07
N TYR A 129 -5.88 8.84 15.77
CA TYR A 129 -6.84 9.34 16.75
C TYR A 129 -8.26 9.25 16.17
N SER A 130 -9.16 8.59 16.93
CA SER A 130 -10.56 8.42 16.52
C SER A 130 -11.36 9.69 16.74
N LEU A 131 -11.76 10.31 15.61
CA LEU A 131 -12.75 11.39 15.62
C LEU A 131 -14.12 10.85 15.97
N PHE A 132 -14.42 9.66 15.43
CA PHE A 132 -15.65 8.93 15.67
C PHE A 132 -15.31 7.48 16.00
N LEU A 133 -15.89 6.94 17.06
CA LEU A 133 -15.71 5.55 17.49
C LEU A 133 -16.95 5.12 18.28
N ASP A 134 -17.69 4.18 17.67
CA ASP A 134 -18.78 3.45 18.32
C ASP A 134 -18.80 1.98 17.89
N GLU A 135 -19.78 1.22 18.31
CA GLU A 135 -19.91 -0.22 18.00
C GLU A 135 -20.14 -0.49 16.51
N THR A 136 -20.59 0.49 15.74
CA THR A 136 -20.98 0.31 14.34
C THR A 136 -19.97 0.89 13.37
N ALA A 137 -19.22 1.92 13.77
CA ALA A 137 -18.29 2.59 12.88
C ALA A 137 -17.14 3.28 13.63
N SER A 138 -16.04 3.46 12.91
CA SER A 138 -14.91 4.28 13.34
C SER A 138 -14.41 5.15 12.19
N LEU A 139 -13.92 6.34 12.55
CA LEU A 139 -13.22 7.23 11.64
C LEU A 139 -12.03 7.83 12.40
N ASP A 140 -10.86 7.56 11.91
CA ASP A 140 -9.60 7.99 12.49
C ASP A 140 -8.90 8.98 11.57
N ILE A 141 -8.29 10.01 12.13
CA ILE A 141 -7.21 10.75 11.48
C ILE A 141 -5.89 10.08 11.81
N VAL A 142 -4.97 10.10 10.85
CA VAL A 142 -3.66 9.48 11.00
C VAL A 142 -2.55 10.43 10.58
N ALA A 143 -1.38 10.30 11.24
CA ALA A 143 -0.15 10.98 10.86
C ALA A 143 1.06 10.12 11.21
N GLY A 144 2.09 10.16 10.37
CA GLY A 144 3.31 9.37 10.58
C GLY A 144 4.27 9.45 9.42
N GLY A 145 4.90 8.33 9.07
CA GLY A 145 5.86 8.24 8.00
C GLY A 145 5.78 6.94 7.22
N ARG A 146 6.29 6.98 5.99
CA ARG A 146 6.46 5.83 5.12
C ARG A 146 7.91 5.76 4.66
N LEU A 147 8.53 4.63 4.92
CA LEU A 147 9.83 4.24 4.38
C LEU A 147 9.59 3.53 3.05
N TRP A 148 10.34 3.92 2.04
CA TRP A 148 10.49 3.24 0.77
C TRP A 148 11.93 2.77 0.62
N SER A 149 12.11 1.58 0.06
CA SER A 149 13.41 1.11 -0.42
C SER A 149 13.18 0.34 -1.71
N VAL A 150 13.91 0.73 -2.75
CA VAL A 150 13.92 0.05 -4.05
C VAL A 150 15.34 -0.32 -4.34
N ASP A 151 15.59 -1.61 -4.53
CA ASP A 151 16.89 -2.17 -4.84
C ASP A 151 16.79 -2.96 -6.14
N THR A 152 17.66 -2.68 -7.10
CA THR A 152 17.68 -3.37 -8.39
C THR A 152 19.07 -3.87 -8.65
N GLU A 153 19.21 -5.18 -8.88
CA GLU A 153 20.44 -5.84 -9.26
C GLU A 153 20.31 -6.49 -10.65
N LEU A 154 21.24 -6.19 -11.53
CA LEU A 154 21.33 -6.78 -12.85
C LEU A 154 22.53 -7.73 -12.88
N ASN A 155 22.27 -8.98 -13.24
CA ASN A 155 23.28 -10.02 -13.43
C ASN A 155 23.39 -10.34 -14.92
N LEU A 156 24.62 -10.27 -15.46
CA LEU A 156 24.91 -10.53 -16.86
C LEU A 156 25.55 -11.92 -17.00
N GLU A 157 24.94 -12.77 -17.81
CA GLU A 157 25.39 -14.14 -18.03
C GLU A 157 25.77 -14.35 -19.50
N GLY A 158 26.89 -15.03 -19.71
CA GLY A 158 27.44 -15.31 -21.04
C GLY A 158 28.04 -14.07 -21.73
N GLY A 159 28.64 -14.30 -22.91
CA GLY A 159 29.26 -13.23 -23.70
C GLY A 159 30.48 -12.59 -23.07
N ASP A 160 30.83 -11.36 -23.51
CA ASP A 160 32.03 -10.62 -23.05
C ASP A 160 31.89 -10.07 -21.63
N LEU A 161 30.67 -9.99 -21.07
CA LEU A 161 30.34 -9.44 -19.75
C LEU A 161 29.89 -10.52 -18.74
N ASP A 162 30.17 -11.79 -19.04
CA ASP A 162 29.82 -12.92 -18.18
C ASP A 162 30.25 -12.72 -16.72
N GLY A 163 29.32 -12.94 -15.79
CA GLY A 163 29.53 -12.78 -14.35
C GLY A 163 29.65 -11.34 -13.86
N ARG A 164 29.33 -10.33 -14.69
CA ARG A 164 29.25 -8.94 -14.25
C ARG A 164 27.90 -8.64 -13.63
N THR A 165 27.95 -7.87 -12.52
CA THR A 165 26.78 -7.37 -11.82
C THR A 165 26.77 -5.85 -11.80
N ALA A 166 25.59 -5.24 -11.84
CA ALA A 166 25.37 -3.81 -11.60
C ALA A 166 24.18 -3.66 -10.64
N GLY A 167 24.35 -2.86 -9.60
CA GLY A 167 23.32 -2.58 -8.61
C GLY A 167 23.01 -1.09 -8.55
N ASP A 168 21.75 -0.76 -8.32
CA ASP A 168 21.26 0.60 -8.03
C ASP A 168 20.19 0.52 -6.96
N SER A 169 20.30 1.31 -5.91
CA SER A 169 19.37 1.26 -4.78
C SER A 169 19.10 2.65 -4.22
N GLU A 170 17.85 2.88 -3.84
CA GLU A 170 17.42 4.14 -3.24
C GLU A 170 16.50 3.88 -2.06
N THR A 171 16.67 4.67 -0.98
CA THR A 171 15.86 4.59 0.23
C THR A 171 15.50 5.98 0.70
N TRP A 172 14.19 6.21 0.89
CA TRP A 172 13.71 7.52 1.36
C TRP A 172 12.54 7.38 2.33
N VAL A 173 12.21 8.47 3.02
CA VAL A 173 11.12 8.53 4.00
C VAL A 173 10.22 9.72 3.69
N ASP A 174 8.93 9.45 3.55
CA ASP A 174 7.91 10.45 3.35
C ASP A 174 7.07 10.67 4.61
N PRO A 175 6.79 11.91 5.00
CA PRO A 175 5.73 12.20 5.96
C PRO A 175 4.37 11.83 5.34
N VAL A 176 3.48 11.26 6.17
CA VAL A 176 2.16 10.77 5.74
C VAL A 176 1.09 11.30 6.68
N VAL A 177 -0.01 11.79 6.10
CA VAL A 177 -1.24 12.12 6.83
C VAL A 177 -2.44 11.54 6.09
N GLY A 178 -3.55 11.33 6.80
CA GLY A 178 -4.75 10.84 6.14
C GLY A 178 -5.87 10.47 7.09
N VAL A 179 -6.75 9.64 6.58
CA VAL A 179 -7.89 9.09 7.32
C VAL A 179 -7.98 7.60 7.08
N LYS A 180 -8.50 6.88 8.07
CA LYS A 180 -8.94 5.50 7.92
C LYS A 180 -10.27 5.31 8.61
N GLY A 181 -11.04 4.33 8.17
CA GLY A 181 -12.33 4.08 8.77
C GLY A 181 -12.86 2.69 8.50
N ARG A 182 -13.83 2.32 9.33
CA ARG A 182 -14.62 1.09 9.21
C ARG A 182 -16.07 1.41 9.53
N ALA A 183 -17.00 0.75 8.85
CA ALA A 183 -18.41 0.80 9.17
C ALA A 183 -19.06 -0.57 8.96
N ASN A 184 -19.83 -1.04 9.95
CA ASN A 184 -20.59 -2.27 9.84
C ASN A 184 -21.81 -2.02 8.95
N ILE A 185 -22.04 -2.91 7.97
CA ILE A 185 -23.20 -2.88 7.07
C ILE A 185 -24.30 -3.78 7.66
N THR A 186 -23.88 -4.92 8.18
CA THR A 186 -24.69 -5.90 8.93
C THR A 186 -23.85 -6.43 10.09
N PRO A 187 -24.37 -7.27 10.99
CA PRO A 187 -23.54 -7.89 12.02
C PRO A 187 -22.29 -8.61 11.50
N ASP A 188 -22.40 -9.25 10.34
CA ASP A 188 -21.32 -10.05 9.77
C ASP A 188 -20.53 -9.35 8.66
N PHE A 189 -21.05 -8.25 8.07
CA PHE A 189 -20.40 -7.54 6.96
C PHE A 189 -20.08 -6.11 7.32
N TYR A 190 -18.89 -5.69 6.93
CA TYR A 190 -18.41 -4.33 7.13
C TYR A 190 -17.68 -3.79 5.88
N MET A 191 -17.63 -2.48 5.77
CA MET A 191 -16.75 -1.78 4.86
C MET A 191 -15.58 -1.17 5.63
N THR A 192 -14.42 -1.11 5.00
CA THR A 192 -13.24 -0.47 5.58
C THR A 192 -12.39 0.16 4.49
N GLY A 193 -11.57 1.12 4.87
CA GLY A 193 -10.66 1.75 3.93
C GLY A 193 -9.80 2.83 4.57
N TRP A 194 -8.85 3.30 3.79
CA TRP A 194 -8.02 4.45 4.13
C TRP A 194 -7.73 5.31 2.90
N GLY A 195 -7.38 6.55 3.16
CA GLY A 195 -6.83 7.47 2.18
C GLY A 195 -5.71 8.27 2.82
N PHE A 196 -4.49 8.09 2.33
CA PHE A 196 -3.28 8.76 2.81
C PHE A 196 -2.69 9.62 1.70
N VAL A 197 -2.10 10.74 2.09
CA VAL A 197 -1.28 11.60 1.23
C VAL A 197 0.02 11.94 1.95
N GLY A 198 1.07 12.19 1.19
CA GLY A 198 2.39 12.41 1.77
C GLY A 198 3.41 12.93 0.76
N GLY A 199 4.70 12.85 1.13
CA GLY A 199 5.80 13.39 0.38
C GLY A 199 5.99 14.87 0.66
N PHE A 200 5.13 15.73 0.10
CA PHE A 200 5.11 17.18 0.29
C PHE A 200 6.46 17.85 0.01
N ASP A 201 7.21 17.36 -0.98
CA ASP A 201 8.58 17.79 -1.31
C ASP A 201 9.61 17.62 -0.16
N VAL A 202 9.34 16.73 0.81
CA VAL A 202 10.33 16.37 1.85
C VAL A 202 11.32 15.35 1.29
N SER A 203 10.83 14.27 0.69
CA SER A 203 11.60 13.33 -0.12
C SER A 203 10.86 13.13 -1.46
N SER A 204 9.71 12.46 -1.49
CA SER A 204 8.88 12.44 -2.68
C SER A 204 8.20 13.80 -2.88
N LYS A 205 8.01 14.22 -4.13
CA LYS A 205 7.19 15.39 -4.45
C LYS A 205 5.77 15.20 -3.97
N PHE A 206 5.23 14.02 -4.22
CA PHE A 206 3.90 13.62 -3.79
C PHE A 206 3.77 12.11 -3.73
N MET A 207 3.08 11.62 -2.69
CA MET A 207 2.63 10.24 -2.62
C MET A 207 1.16 10.17 -2.19
N TRP A 208 0.47 9.14 -2.60
CA TRP A 208 -0.88 8.83 -2.16
C TRP A 208 -1.09 7.32 -2.03
N ASP A 209 -2.01 6.91 -1.15
CA ASP A 209 -2.38 5.51 -0.93
C ASP A 209 -3.86 5.46 -0.57
N VAL A 210 -4.65 4.79 -1.37
CA VAL A 210 -6.08 4.65 -1.16
C VAL A 210 -6.45 3.18 -1.22
N MET A 211 -7.15 2.71 -0.21
CA MET A 211 -7.73 1.36 -0.18
C MET A 211 -9.19 1.43 0.23
N GLY A 212 -10.03 0.63 -0.42
CA GLY A 212 -11.40 0.37 -0.03
C GLY A 212 -11.72 -1.12 -0.15
N GLY A 213 -12.43 -1.67 0.84
CA GLY A 213 -12.75 -3.09 0.86
C GLY A 213 -14.00 -3.42 1.66
N LEU A 214 -14.48 -4.64 1.41
CA LEU A 214 -15.58 -5.26 2.14
C LEU A 214 -15.04 -6.44 2.94
N GLY A 215 -15.44 -6.52 4.19
CA GLY A 215 -15.07 -7.60 5.10
C GLY A 215 -16.27 -8.46 5.47
N TYR A 216 -16.01 -9.75 5.63
CA TYR A 216 -16.93 -10.73 6.21
C TYR A 216 -16.34 -11.25 7.51
N ALA A 217 -17.02 -11.03 8.63
CA ALA A 217 -16.61 -11.39 9.99
C ALA A 217 -17.49 -12.53 10.53
N PRO A 218 -17.13 -13.79 10.31
CA PRO A 218 -17.87 -14.94 10.89
C PRO A 218 -17.70 -15.02 12.42
N SER A 219 -16.76 -14.28 13.00
CA SER A 219 -16.59 -14.15 14.47
C SER A 219 -15.92 -12.80 14.80
N ASP A 220 -15.96 -12.40 16.08
CA ASP A 220 -15.33 -11.16 16.53
C ASP A 220 -13.81 -11.16 16.39
N SER A 221 -13.17 -12.33 16.47
CA SER A 221 -11.72 -12.49 16.42
C SER A 221 -11.16 -12.71 15.01
N PHE A 222 -12.00 -12.98 14.00
CA PHE A 222 -11.57 -13.29 12.65
C PHE A 222 -12.47 -12.72 11.58
N SER A 223 -11.88 -12.16 10.53
CA SER A 223 -12.60 -11.80 9.31
C SER A 223 -11.75 -11.94 8.06
N ILE A 224 -12.41 -11.96 6.92
CA ILE A 224 -11.80 -11.97 5.58
C ILE A 224 -12.17 -10.65 4.91
N ILE A 225 -11.21 -10.00 4.29
CA ILE A 225 -11.42 -8.76 3.56
C ILE A 225 -11.05 -8.95 2.09
N ALA A 226 -11.90 -8.46 1.19
CA ALA A 226 -11.60 -8.30 -0.21
C ALA A 226 -11.75 -6.81 -0.57
N GLY A 227 -10.77 -6.26 -1.28
CA GLY A 227 -10.73 -4.84 -1.58
C GLY A 227 -9.92 -4.51 -2.82
N TYR A 228 -9.72 -3.22 -3.02
CA TYR A 228 -8.88 -2.66 -4.06
C TYR A 228 -8.01 -1.56 -3.45
N ARG A 229 -6.71 -1.59 -3.76
CA ARG A 229 -5.73 -0.60 -3.30
C ARG A 229 -5.04 0.03 -4.49
N GLY A 230 -4.78 1.33 -4.39
CA GLY A 230 -3.93 2.07 -5.30
C GLY A 230 -2.92 2.88 -4.50
N VAL A 231 -1.67 2.86 -4.92
CA VAL A 231 -0.55 3.61 -4.34
C VAL A 231 0.17 4.32 -5.46
N GLY A 232 0.40 5.61 -5.32
CA GLY A 232 1.19 6.41 -6.26
C GLY A 232 2.30 7.14 -5.53
N VAL A 233 3.46 7.27 -6.16
CA VAL A 233 4.60 8.02 -5.66
C VAL A 233 5.35 8.68 -6.82
N ASP A 234 5.74 9.95 -6.66
CA ASP A 234 6.61 10.71 -7.56
C ASP A 234 7.86 11.08 -6.76
N TYR A 235 8.90 10.27 -6.91
CA TYR A 235 10.21 10.46 -6.29
C TYR A 235 11.30 10.58 -7.35
N SER A 236 12.24 11.51 -7.16
CA SER A 236 13.44 11.63 -7.99
C SER A 236 14.57 12.27 -7.21
N ASP A 237 15.76 11.67 -7.27
CA ASP A 237 17.00 12.17 -6.70
C ASP A 237 18.21 11.69 -7.50
N ASP A 238 19.19 12.56 -7.74
CA ASP A 238 20.49 12.31 -8.40
C ASP A 238 20.46 11.33 -9.60
N GLY A 239 19.42 11.43 -10.44
CA GLY A 239 19.25 10.59 -11.62
C GLY A 239 18.46 9.30 -11.39
N PHE A 240 18.11 8.96 -10.17
CA PHE A 240 17.11 7.96 -9.85
C PHE A 240 15.71 8.58 -10.00
N VAL A 241 14.80 7.89 -10.68
CA VAL A 241 13.40 8.30 -10.84
C VAL A 241 12.50 7.11 -10.53
N TYR A 242 11.51 7.35 -9.67
CA TYR A 242 10.48 6.38 -9.34
C TYR A 242 9.12 7.10 -9.28
N ASP A 243 8.55 7.37 -10.47
CA ASP A 243 7.24 8.01 -10.65
C ASP A 243 6.26 6.94 -11.13
N VAL A 244 5.65 6.24 -10.18
CA VAL A 244 4.83 5.06 -10.46
C VAL A 244 3.50 5.08 -9.73
N VAL A 245 2.53 4.40 -10.34
CA VAL A 245 1.25 4.03 -9.73
C VAL A 245 1.13 2.51 -9.74
N GLN A 246 0.95 1.95 -8.56
CA GLN A 246 0.65 0.53 -8.37
C GLN A 246 -0.79 0.39 -7.95
N HIS A 247 -1.55 -0.50 -8.56
CA HIS A 247 -2.95 -0.71 -8.18
C HIS A 247 -3.44 -2.12 -8.51
N GLY A 248 -4.40 -2.59 -7.71
CA GLY A 248 -4.96 -3.92 -7.93
C GLY A 248 -5.84 -4.42 -6.79
N PRO A 249 -6.47 -5.59 -6.98
CA PRO A 249 -7.27 -6.23 -5.94
C PRO A 249 -6.41 -6.73 -4.78
N LEU A 250 -7.00 -6.69 -3.58
CA LEU A 250 -6.42 -7.12 -2.32
C LEU A 250 -7.32 -8.15 -1.67
N LEU A 251 -6.71 -9.19 -1.12
CA LEU A 251 -7.37 -10.19 -0.27
C LEU A 251 -6.57 -10.37 1.02
N GLY A 252 -7.24 -10.26 2.17
CA GLY A 252 -6.60 -10.37 3.47
C GLY A 252 -7.40 -11.14 4.49
N PHE A 253 -6.71 -11.58 5.53
CA PHE A 253 -7.27 -12.22 6.73
C PHE A 253 -7.01 -11.31 7.91
N VAL A 254 -8.01 -11.02 8.71
CA VAL A 254 -7.92 -10.10 9.85
C VAL A 254 -8.13 -10.89 11.13
N PHE A 255 -7.20 -10.76 12.05
CA PHE A 255 -7.23 -11.36 13.38
C PHE A 255 -7.26 -10.26 14.42
N ASN A 256 -8.25 -10.31 15.33
CA ASN A 256 -8.41 -9.38 16.45
C ASN A 256 -8.19 -10.10 17.78
N PHE A 257 -7.49 -9.41 18.71
CA PHE A 257 -7.10 -9.94 20.03
C PHE A 257 -7.44 -8.96 21.14
#